data_fe1468b5e167266391fd8e104a463bf2
#
_entry.id   fe1468b5e167266391fd8e104a463bf2
#
_cell.length_a   1.000
_cell.length_b   1.000
_cell.length_c   1.000
_cell.angle_alpha   90.00
_cell.angle_beta   90.00
_cell.angle_gamma   90.00
#
_symmetry.space_group_name_H-M   'P 1'
#
loop_
_entity.id
_entity.type
_entity.pdbx_description
1 polymer ?
#
loop_
_entity_poly.entity_id
_entity_poly.type
_entity_poly.pdbx_seq_one_letter_code
_entity_poly.pdbx_strand_id
1 'polypeptide(L)'
;YLLIKRNGLWDLPKGHREKGEDFTVTALREVREETGVDNLELGGLICITDHCYYRDDIWHLKHIWWYDMLYNEPVDLVPQKEEDITKAAWVAKSGLPPLLKNTFPSILEVFHEAKV
;
A
#
# COMPACT_ATOMS: atom_id res chain seq x y z
N TYR A 1 9.87 -1.35 -6.45
CA TYR A 1 8.60 -1.39 -5.73
C TYR A 1 8.79 -0.89 -4.30
N LEU A 2 7.84 -0.14 -3.81
CA LEU A 2 7.86 0.39 -2.45
C LEU A 2 6.97 -0.51 -1.56
N LEU A 3 7.58 -1.20 -0.61
CA LEU A 3 6.89 -2.07 0.31
C LEU A 3 7.03 -1.59 1.75
N ILE A 4 6.04 -1.92 2.56
CA ILE A 4 6.08 -1.68 3.99
C ILE A 4 5.93 -3.00 4.74
N LYS A 5 6.35 -3.04 6.00
CA LYS A 5 6.14 -4.19 6.88
C LYS A 5 5.30 -3.74 8.05
N ARG A 6 4.15 -4.41 8.21
CA ARG A 6 3.18 -4.11 9.27
C ARG A 6 2.85 -5.39 10.00
N ASN A 7 3.00 -5.38 11.31
CA ASN A 7 2.70 -6.55 12.17
C ASN A 7 3.39 -7.84 11.67
N GLY A 8 4.64 -7.71 11.20
CA GLY A 8 5.42 -8.86 10.74
C GLY A 8 5.13 -9.32 9.32
N LEU A 9 4.16 -8.71 8.62
CA LEU A 9 3.81 -9.06 7.26
C LEU A 9 4.16 -7.92 6.29
N TRP A 10 4.61 -8.30 5.11
CA TRP A 10 4.84 -7.34 4.04
C TRP A 10 3.51 -6.88 3.45
N ASP A 11 3.45 -5.62 3.07
CA ASP A 11 2.24 -4.96 2.60
C ASP A 11 2.62 -3.85 1.62
N LEU A 12 1.61 -3.28 0.98
CA LEU A 12 1.77 -2.08 0.16
C LEU A 12 1.15 -0.89 0.89
N PRO A 13 1.71 0.32 0.71
CA PRO A 13 1.12 1.51 1.30
C PRO A 13 -0.34 1.68 0.88
N LYS A 14 -1.21 1.93 1.84
CA LYS A 14 -2.64 2.11 1.63
C LYS A 14 -3.26 2.80 2.83
N GLY A 15 -4.49 3.24 2.69
CA GLY A 15 -5.24 3.80 3.80
C GLY A 15 -6.65 4.19 3.42
N HIS A 16 -7.34 4.79 4.36
CA HIS A 16 -8.74 5.16 4.21
C HIS A 16 -8.90 6.51 3.53
N ARG A 17 -9.89 6.59 2.65
CA ARG A 17 -10.32 7.86 2.08
C ARG A 17 -10.95 8.72 3.18
N GLU A 18 -10.53 9.97 3.26
CA GLU A 18 -11.17 10.96 4.11
C GLU A 18 -12.40 11.55 3.41
N LYS A 19 -13.33 12.06 4.19
CA LYS A 19 -14.57 12.64 3.66
C LYS A 19 -14.28 13.76 2.65
N GLY A 20 -14.88 13.64 1.47
CA GLY A 20 -14.69 14.61 0.39
C GLY A 20 -13.40 14.45 -0.40
N GLU A 21 -12.55 13.52 -0.04
CA GLU A 21 -11.29 13.27 -0.71
C GLU A 21 -11.49 12.38 -1.94
N ASP A 22 -10.81 12.70 -3.03
CA ASP A 22 -10.76 11.84 -4.20
C ASP A 22 -9.87 10.62 -3.91
N PHE A 23 -10.18 9.45 -4.46
CA PHE A 23 -9.40 8.23 -4.25
C PHE A 23 -7.93 8.39 -4.69
N THR A 24 -7.67 9.16 -5.73
CA THR A 24 -6.30 9.44 -6.20
C THR A 24 -5.52 10.26 -5.17
N VAL A 25 -6.17 11.22 -4.56
CA VAL A 25 -5.60 12.04 -3.48
C VAL A 25 -5.32 11.16 -2.25
N THR A 26 -6.25 10.28 -1.91
CA THR A 26 -6.07 9.30 -0.83
C THR A 26 -4.81 8.47 -1.05
N ALA A 27 -4.66 7.92 -2.26
CA ALA A 27 -3.53 7.05 -2.60
C ALA A 27 -2.18 7.77 -2.40
N LEU A 28 -2.06 8.98 -2.91
CA LEU A 28 -0.82 9.78 -2.76
C LEU A 28 -0.56 10.18 -1.31
N ARG A 29 -1.61 10.60 -0.60
CA ARG A 29 -1.51 11.02 0.81
C ARG A 29 -1.06 9.86 1.70
N GLU A 30 -1.65 8.69 1.52
CA GLU A 30 -1.31 7.52 2.35
C GLU A 30 0.12 7.04 2.12
N VAL A 31 0.61 7.06 0.88
CA VAL A 31 2.02 6.74 0.61
C VAL A 31 2.93 7.71 1.34
N ARG A 32 2.63 9.01 1.27
CA ARG A 32 3.42 10.03 1.96
C ARG A 32 3.40 9.83 3.48
N GLU A 33 2.23 9.59 4.05
CA GLU A 33 2.10 9.40 5.50
C GLU A 33 2.80 8.12 5.99
N GLU A 34 2.63 7.03 5.26
CA GLU A 34 3.17 5.72 5.68
C GLU A 34 4.67 5.56 5.41
N THR A 35 5.23 6.25 4.41
CA THR A 35 6.62 6.04 3.97
C THR A 35 7.46 7.30 3.84
N GLY A 36 6.84 8.48 3.87
CA GLY A 36 7.54 9.75 3.67
C GLY A 36 7.78 10.12 2.21
N VAL A 37 7.30 9.32 1.26
CA VAL A 37 7.53 9.58 -0.18
C VAL A 37 6.44 10.50 -0.72
N ASP A 38 6.84 11.64 -1.30
CA ASP A 38 5.93 12.66 -1.83
C ASP A 38 6.20 13.08 -3.27
N ASN A 39 7.22 12.48 -3.90
CA ASN A 39 7.64 12.82 -5.27
C ASN A 39 7.11 11.84 -6.32
N LEU A 40 5.96 11.22 -6.05
CA LEU A 40 5.39 10.22 -6.94
C LEU A 40 4.52 10.84 -8.02
N GLU A 41 4.59 10.24 -9.21
CA GLU A 41 3.69 10.54 -10.30
C GLU A 41 2.60 9.48 -10.34
N LEU A 42 1.33 9.92 -10.31
CA LEU A 42 0.19 9.01 -10.31
C LEU A 42 -0.01 8.41 -11.69
N GLY A 43 -0.14 7.07 -11.75
CA GLY A 43 -0.50 6.33 -12.95
C GLY A 43 -1.97 5.92 -12.94
N GLY A 44 -2.28 4.81 -13.62
CA GLY A 44 -3.63 4.31 -13.74
C GLY A 44 -4.08 3.44 -12.58
N LEU A 45 -5.39 3.22 -12.50
CA LEU A 45 -5.98 2.28 -11.56
C LEU A 45 -5.59 0.85 -11.93
N ILE A 46 -5.08 0.09 -10.97
CA ILE A 46 -4.72 -1.31 -11.15
C ILE A 46 -5.94 -2.21 -10.89
N CYS A 47 -6.48 -2.12 -9.69
CA CYS A 47 -7.64 -2.91 -9.26
C CYS A 47 -8.23 -2.35 -7.98
N ILE A 48 -9.36 -2.94 -7.58
CA ILE A 48 -10.02 -2.65 -6.31
C ILE A 48 -10.07 -3.96 -5.54
N THR A 49 -9.63 -3.96 -4.29
CA THR A 49 -9.72 -5.13 -3.41
C THR A 49 -10.71 -4.87 -2.29
N ASP A 50 -11.33 -5.95 -1.80
CA ASP A 50 -12.30 -5.89 -0.73
C ASP A 50 -11.74 -6.57 0.52
N HIS A 51 -11.98 -5.94 1.68
CA HIS A 51 -11.64 -6.50 2.98
C HIS A 51 -12.86 -6.50 3.88
N CYS A 52 -13.12 -7.65 4.51
CA CYS A 52 -14.08 -7.74 5.60
C CYS A 52 -13.31 -7.75 6.92
N TYR A 53 -13.75 -6.95 7.87
CA TYR A 53 -13.18 -6.95 9.22
C TYR A 53 -14.29 -6.76 10.26
N TYR A 54 -14.05 -7.31 11.44
CA TYR A 54 -14.99 -7.25 12.55
C TYR A 54 -14.53 -6.21 13.56
N ARG A 55 -15.38 -5.24 13.85
CA ARG A 55 -15.07 -4.16 14.78
C ARG A 55 -16.35 -3.65 15.42
N ASP A 56 -16.32 -3.42 16.75
CA ASP A 56 -17.47 -2.91 17.51
C ASP A 56 -18.73 -3.77 17.31
N ASP A 57 -18.55 -5.09 17.32
CA ASP A 57 -19.61 -6.09 17.13
C ASP A 57 -20.32 -6.03 15.77
N ILE A 58 -19.69 -5.39 14.77
CA ILE A 58 -20.24 -5.24 13.42
C ILE A 58 -19.19 -5.69 12.39
N TRP A 59 -19.65 -6.41 11.37
CA TRP A 59 -18.86 -6.68 10.18
C TRP A 59 -18.83 -5.47 9.27
N HIS A 60 -17.64 -5.09 8.86
CA HIS A 60 -17.41 -3.98 7.93
C HIS A 60 -16.82 -4.49 6.63
N LEU A 61 -17.24 -3.89 5.52
CA LEU A 61 -16.65 -4.10 4.21
C LEU A 61 -15.87 -2.85 3.81
N LYS A 62 -14.62 -3.04 3.43
CA LYS A 62 -13.73 -1.97 3.03
C LYS A 62 -13.24 -2.22 1.62
N HIS A 63 -13.35 -1.20 0.76
CA HIS A 63 -12.80 -1.22 -0.59
C HIS A 63 -11.50 -0.42 -0.62
N ILE A 64 -10.47 -0.99 -1.23
CA ILE A 64 -9.19 -0.31 -1.42
C ILE A 64 -8.95 -0.16 -2.92
N TRP A 65 -8.71 1.07 -3.35
CA TRP A 65 -8.42 1.42 -4.73
C TRP A 65 -6.91 1.49 -4.89
N TRP A 66 -6.35 0.64 -5.75
CA TRP A 66 -4.92 0.51 -5.97
C TRP A 66 -4.52 1.20 -7.26
N TYR A 67 -3.54 2.10 -7.17
CA TYR A 67 -3.04 2.88 -8.30
C TYR A 67 -1.58 2.56 -8.57
N ASP A 68 -1.22 2.56 -9.85
CA ASP A 68 0.16 2.54 -10.27
C ASP A 68 0.78 3.92 -10.01
N MET A 69 2.03 3.94 -9.57
CA MET A 69 2.75 5.18 -9.30
C MET A 69 4.20 5.04 -9.75
N LEU A 70 4.76 6.13 -10.25
CA LEU A 70 6.16 6.19 -10.67
C LEU A 70 6.92 7.16 -9.76
N TYR A 71 8.14 6.81 -9.45
CA TYR A 71 9.05 7.72 -8.76
C TYR A 71 10.20 8.09 -9.70
N ASN A 72 10.63 9.35 -9.65
CA ASN A 72 11.73 9.82 -10.49
C ASN A 72 13.07 9.44 -9.90
N GLU A 73 13.18 9.48 -8.59
CA GLU A 73 14.36 9.05 -7.85
C GLU A 73 13.96 8.56 -6.47
N PRO A 74 14.60 7.48 -5.96
CA PRO A 74 14.32 7.01 -4.62
C PRO A 74 14.72 8.05 -3.59
N VAL A 75 13.89 8.22 -2.55
CA VAL A 75 14.15 9.09 -1.41
C VAL A 75 14.28 8.26 -0.15
N ASP A 76 14.83 8.85 0.91
CA ASP A 76 14.91 8.18 2.20
C ASP A 76 13.51 7.92 2.74
N LEU A 77 13.31 6.71 3.28
CA LEU A 77 12.02 6.27 3.77
C LEU A 77 11.88 6.52 5.28
N VAL A 78 10.68 6.96 5.68
CA VAL A 78 10.32 7.21 7.07
C VAL A 78 9.06 6.41 7.40
N PRO A 79 9.21 5.18 7.93
CA PRO A 79 8.05 4.37 8.31
C PRO A 79 7.18 5.05 9.37
N GLN A 80 5.87 5.01 9.19
CA GLN A 80 4.91 5.57 10.14
C GLN A 80 4.71 4.59 11.31
N LYS A 81 5.51 4.72 12.35
CA LYS A 81 5.52 3.79 13.48
C LYS A 81 4.20 3.77 14.26
N GLU A 82 3.48 4.88 14.28
CA GLU A 82 2.19 5.02 14.94
C GLU A 82 1.13 4.09 14.33
N GLU A 83 1.32 3.67 13.08
CA GLU A 83 0.43 2.74 12.36
C GLU A 83 1.00 1.32 12.30
N ASP A 84 1.90 0.98 13.22
CA ASP A 84 2.55 -0.33 13.31
C ASP A 84 3.40 -0.69 12.09
N ILE A 85 3.83 0.30 11.34
CA ILE A 85 4.75 0.11 10.21
C ILE A 85 6.17 0.14 10.75
N THR A 86 6.81 -1.02 10.78
CA THR A 86 8.15 -1.17 11.35
C THR A 86 9.26 -1.00 10.32
N LYS A 87 8.93 -1.12 9.04
CA LYS A 87 9.91 -1.02 7.96
C LYS A 87 9.26 -0.53 6.67
N ALA A 88 10.00 0.23 5.90
CA ALA A 88 9.68 0.58 4.52
C ALA A 88 10.93 0.32 3.67
N ALA A 89 10.75 -0.20 2.47
CA ALA A 89 11.88 -0.58 1.63
C ALA A 89 11.57 -0.42 0.14
N TRP A 90 12.57 0.03 -0.61
CA TRP A 90 12.58 -0.06 -2.07
C TRP A 90 13.07 -1.46 -2.46
N VAL A 91 12.26 -2.20 -3.19
CA VAL A 91 12.54 -3.60 -3.54
C VAL A 91 12.55 -3.77 -5.04
N ALA A 92 13.62 -4.34 -5.57
CA ALA A 92 13.69 -4.69 -7.00
C ALA A 92 12.75 -5.87 -7.28
N LYS A 93 12.30 -6.01 -8.53
CA LYS A 93 11.41 -7.10 -8.92
C LYS A 93 11.96 -8.47 -8.51
N SER A 94 13.25 -8.70 -8.66
CA SER A 94 13.90 -9.95 -8.29
C SER A 94 13.89 -10.23 -6.79
N GLY A 95 13.70 -9.20 -5.96
CA GLY A 95 13.61 -9.34 -4.50
C GLY A 95 12.22 -9.59 -3.97
N LEU A 96 11.18 -9.52 -4.82
CA LEU A 96 9.80 -9.67 -4.40
C LEU A 96 9.42 -11.09 -3.97
N PRO A 97 9.79 -12.19 -4.68
CA PRO A 97 9.29 -13.52 -4.35
C PRO A 97 9.45 -13.95 -2.90
N PRO A 98 10.62 -13.77 -2.25
CA PRO A 98 10.74 -14.16 -0.84
C PRO A 98 9.86 -13.31 0.09
N LEU A 99 9.65 -12.04 -0.22
CA LEU A 99 8.80 -11.17 0.59
C LEU A 99 7.32 -11.53 0.45
N LEU A 100 6.89 -11.87 -0.75
CA LEU A 100 5.50 -12.20 -1.06
C LEU A 100 5.05 -13.55 -0.48
N LYS A 101 5.98 -14.34 0.08
CA LYS A 101 5.62 -15.52 0.87
C LYS A 101 5.06 -15.16 2.23
N ASN A 102 5.25 -13.92 2.66
CA ASN A 102 4.82 -13.43 3.97
C ASN A 102 4.04 -12.12 3.82
N THR A 103 2.92 -12.19 3.12
CA THR A 103 2.06 -11.05 2.85
C THR A 103 0.58 -11.44 2.93
N PHE A 104 -0.29 -10.45 2.76
CA PHE A 104 -1.75 -10.67 2.73
C PHE A 104 -2.19 -11.18 1.36
N PRO A 105 -3.23 -12.04 1.29
CA PRO A 105 -3.75 -12.52 0.00
C PRO A 105 -4.15 -11.41 -0.96
N SER A 106 -4.72 -10.31 -0.46
CA SER A 106 -5.10 -9.16 -1.27
C SER A 106 -3.90 -8.49 -1.95
N ILE A 107 -2.73 -8.52 -1.32
CA ILE A 107 -1.52 -7.95 -1.90
C ILE A 107 -1.03 -8.80 -3.07
N LEU A 108 -1.13 -10.12 -2.95
CA LEU A 108 -0.83 -11.03 -4.07
C LEU A 108 -1.75 -10.75 -5.26
N GLU A 109 -3.02 -10.48 -5.01
CA GLU A 109 -3.99 -10.11 -6.04
C GLU A 109 -3.58 -8.81 -6.74
N VAL A 110 -3.16 -7.79 -5.99
CA VAL A 110 -2.70 -6.53 -6.57
C VAL A 110 -1.50 -6.75 -7.50
N PHE A 111 -0.51 -7.51 -7.07
CA PHE A 111 0.66 -7.81 -7.90
C PHE A 111 0.29 -8.61 -9.14
N HIS A 112 -0.64 -9.54 -9.02
CA HIS A 112 -1.14 -10.31 -10.16
C HIS A 112 -1.82 -9.41 -11.18
N GLU A 113 -2.74 -8.54 -10.74
CA GLU A 113 -3.45 -7.60 -11.60
C GLU A 113 -2.52 -6.56 -12.23
N ALA A 114 -1.44 -6.19 -11.53
CA ALA A 114 -0.41 -5.30 -12.05
C ALA A 114 0.56 -5.99 -13.02
N LYS A 115 0.40 -7.31 -13.22
CA LYS A 115 1.25 -8.13 -14.11
C LYS A 115 2.72 -8.12 -13.70
N VAL A 116 2.94 -8.22 -12.44
CA VAL A 116 4.29 -8.28 -11.86
C VAL A 116 4.76 -9.71 -11.70
#